data_d4052fee0456370c99afa422cc6569f1
#
_entry.id   d4052fee0456370c99afa422cc6569f1
#
_cell.length_a   1.000
_cell.length_b   1.000
_cell.length_c   1.000
_cell.angle_alpha   90.00
_cell.angle_beta   90.00
_cell.angle_gamma   90.00
#
_symmetry.space_group_name_H-M   'P 1'
#
loop_
_entity.id
_entity.type
_entity.pdbx_description
1 polymer ?
#
loop_
_entity_poly.entity_id
_entity_poly.type
_entity_poly.pdbx_seq_one_letter_code
_entity_poly.pdbx_strand_id
1 'polypeptide(L)'
;PHSTGFALGTKEVIDAISRHSFVGYEGRRVRGIGRPQKIDRQEIMGVVAAVDRWLTINHEDRLAFAESQSQAILKPLQGIPGVSAKLNTNIMGHQPFGVILSLDPAIVGFTNDDLVEKLQNGDPSIWMRVSVDAPQIEIHVFGMSDGQPELVGNAIADAVKG
;
A
#
# COMPACT_ATOMS: atom_id res chain seq x y z
N PRO A 1 5.71 13.16 -2.85
CA PRO A 1 6.93 13.62 -2.16
C PRO A 1 8.10 12.72 -2.56
N HIS A 2 9.28 13.30 -2.63
CA HIS A 2 10.51 12.56 -2.86
C HIS A 2 10.83 11.62 -1.69
N SER A 3 11.85 10.78 -1.86
CA SER A 3 12.28 9.84 -0.82
C SER A 3 12.80 10.59 0.39
N THR A 4 12.01 10.67 1.43
CA THR A 4 12.33 11.32 2.69
C THR A 4 11.69 10.59 3.86
N GLY A 5 12.06 10.92 5.07
CA GLY A 5 11.53 10.33 6.27
C GLY A 5 12.03 11.04 7.52
N PHE A 6 11.54 10.57 8.66
CA PHE A 6 11.98 11.04 9.97
C PHE A 6 12.17 9.86 10.92
N ALA A 7 12.96 10.05 11.95
CA ALA A 7 13.20 9.07 12.99
C ALA A 7 12.62 9.55 14.32
N LEU A 8 11.92 8.63 15.01
CA LEU A 8 11.44 8.84 16.37
C LEU A 8 12.09 7.78 17.28
N GLY A 9 12.44 8.16 18.50
CA GLY A 9 13.04 7.25 19.45
C GLY A 9 13.47 7.94 20.74
N THR A 10 14.23 7.23 21.56
CA THR A 10 14.78 7.82 22.77
C THR A 10 15.78 8.93 22.43
N LYS A 11 15.95 9.88 23.33
CA LYS A 11 16.89 10.99 23.15
C LYS A 11 18.30 10.49 22.80
N GLU A 12 18.77 9.44 23.44
CA GLU A 12 20.09 8.87 23.21
C GLU A 12 20.27 8.40 21.75
N VAL A 13 19.29 7.66 21.21
CA VAL A 13 19.30 7.16 19.83
C VAL A 13 19.22 8.31 18.84
N ILE A 14 18.33 9.27 19.06
CA ILE A 14 18.19 10.44 18.17
C ILE A 14 19.43 11.31 18.20
N ASP A 15 20.06 11.52 19.36
CA ASP A 15 21.34 12.25 19.47
C ASP A 15 22.47 11.50 18.73
N ALA A 16 22.49 10.17 18.77
CA ALA A 16 23.46 9.37 18.02
C ALA A 16 23.26 9.52 16.50
N ILE A 17 22.03 9.41 16.00
CA ILE A 17 21.68 9.63 14.58
C ILE A 17 22.06 11.04 14.16
N SER A 18 21.73 12.07 14.95
CA SER A 18 22.05 13.46 14.67
C SER A 18 23.55 13.71 14.52
N ARG A 19 24.39 13.05 15.36
CA ARG A 19 25.86 13.16 15.25
C ARG A 19 26.38 12.62 13.92
N HIS A 20 25.76 11.58 13.38
CA HIS A 20 26.15 10.96 12.11
C HIS A 20 25.51 11.62 10.88
N SER A 21 24.61 12.58 11.07
CA SER A 21 23.97 13.33 9.99
C SER A 21 24.90 14.35 9.33
N PHE A 22 24.45 14.91 8.20
CA PHE A 22 25.13 16.05 7.56
C PHE A 22 25.31 17.24 8.52
N VAL A 23 24.28 17.55 9.31
CA VAL A 23 24.32 18.64 10.30
C VAL A 23 25.36 18.37 11.41
N GLY A 24 25.48 17.13 11.85
CA GLY A 24 26.51 16.72 12.80
C GLY A 24 27.93 16.95 12.29
N TYR A 25 28.14 16.69 11.00
CA TYR A 25 29.44 16.98 10.36
C TYR A 25 29.70 18.49 10.30
N GLU A 26 28.78 19.29 9.78
CA GLU A 26 28.99 20.73 9.59
C GLU A 26 29.09 21.48 10.92
N GLY A 27 28.26 21.13 11.90
CA GLY A 27 28.24 21.83 13.21
C GLY A 27 29.30 21.33 14.19
N ARG A 28 29.61 20.05 14.20
CA ARG A 28 30.46 19.41 15.23
C ARG A 28 31.70 18.72 14.66
N ARG A 29 31.89 18.73 13.35
CA ARG A 29 32.98 18.07 12.64
C ARG A 29 33.06 16.55 12.89
N VAL A 30 31.95 15.91 13.22
CA VAL A 30 31.88 14.46 13.40
C VAL A 30 31.90 13.79 12.03
N ARG A 31 32.90 12.92 11.79
CA ARG A 31 32.98 12.13 10.57
C ARG A 31 32.01 10.95 10.66
N GLY A 32 30.80 11.13 10.16
CA GLY A 32 29.74 10.12 10.13
C GLY A 32 29.39 9.68 8.72
N ILE A 33 28.68 8.56 8.61
CA ILE A 33 28.23 7.98 7.35
C ILE A 33 27.18 8.85 6.64
N GLY A 34 26.45 9.68 7.38
CA GLY A 34 25.37 10.53 6.88
C GLY A 34 25.82 11.83 6.24
N ARG A 35 27.13 12.13 6.23
CA ARG A 35 27.62 13.38 5.64
C ARG A 35 27.20 13.60 4.17
N PRO A 36 27.21 12.62 3.27
CA PRO A 36 26.69 12.77 1.92
C PRO A 36 25.16 12.73 1.83
N GLN A 37 24.48 12.24 2.86
CA GLN A 37 23.02 12.11 2.90
C GLN A 37 22.39 13.45 3.26
N LYS A 38 22.14 14.26 2.23
CA LYS A 38 21.52 15.57 2.39
C LYS A 38 20.03 15.48 2.15
N ILE A 39 19.28 16.33 2.85
CA ILE A 39 17.87 16.55 2.64
C ILE A 39 17.66 18.03 2.32
N ASP A 40 16.82 18.35 1.38
CA ASP A 40 16.50 19.73 1.08
C ASP A 40 15.25 20.23 1.84
N ARG A 41 15.03 21.54 1.73
CA ARG A 41 13.94 22.17 2.48
C ARG A 41 12.56 21.74 2.04
N GLN A 42 12.36 21.42 0.78
CA GLN A 42 11.09 20.97 0.24
C GLN A 42 10.69 19.62 0.85
N GLU A 43 11.65 18.72 1.00
CA GLU A 43 11.44 17.42 1.64
C GLU A 43 11.11 17.56 3.12
N ILE A 44 11.81 18.44 3.84
CA ILE A 44 11.51 18.73 5.25
C ILE A 44 10.10 19.29 5.39
N MET A 45 9.71 20.25 4.57
CA MET A 45 8.36 20.83 4.60
C MET A 45 7.30 19.77 4.25
N GLY A 46 7.58 18.87 3.33
CA GLY A 46 6.71 17.76 2.99
C GLY A 46 6.47 16.82 4.19
N VAL A 47 7.51 16.48 4.93
CA VAL A 47 7.39 15.66 6.15
C VAL A 47 6.59 16.39 7.24
N VAL A 48 6.89 17.68 7.48
CA VAL A 48 6.16 18.48 8.48
C VAL A 48 4.66 18.53 8.15
N ALA A 49 4.31 18.82 6.90
CA ALA A 49 2.91 18.86 6.46
C ALA A 49 2.23 17.48 6.56
N ALA A 50 2.95 16.40 6.25
CA ALA A 50 2.40 15.05 6.36
C ALA A 50 2.16 14.65 7.82
N VAL A 51 3.07 14.99 8.73
CA VAL A 51 2.90 14.72 10.17
C VAL A 51 1.75 15.55 10.74
N ASP A 52 1.67 16.85 10.42
CA ASP A 52 0.58 17.71 10.86
C ASP A 52 -0.78 17.17 10.39
N ARG A 53 -0.89 16.81 9.09
CA ARG A 53 -2.09 16.18 8.56
C ARG A 53 -2.41 14.87 9.28
N TRP A 54 -1.42 14.02 9.55
CA TRP A 54 -1.62 12.75 10.24
C TRP A 54 -2.19 12.94 11.65
N LEU A 55 -1.71 13.95 12.38
CA LEU A 55 -2.17 14.26 13.73
C LEU A 55 -3.56 14.90 13.79
N THR A 56 -4.02 15.48 12.67
CA THR A 56 -5.30 16.19 12.59
C THR A 56 -6.41 15.43 11.87
N ILE A 57 -6.07 14.39 11.11
CA ILE A 57 -7.06 13.58 10.38
C ILE A 57 -7.90 12.73 11.33
N ASN A 58 -9.19 12.58 11.04
CA ASN A 58 -10.02 11.58 11.69
C ASN A 58 -9.65 10.18 11.16
N HIS A 59 -8.98 9.40 11.99
CA HIS A 59 -8.52 8.06 11.62
C HIS A 59 -9.65 7.05 11.52
N GLU A 60 -10.74 7.22 12.25
CA GLU A 60 -11.92 6.35 12.17
C GLU A 60 -12.60 6.51 10.81
N ASP A 61 -12.83 7.74 10.36
CA ASP A 61 -13.39 8.01 9.04
C ASP A 61 -12.47 7.51 7.91
N ARG A 62 -11.16 7.68 8.06
CA ARG A 62 -10.17 7.17 7.12
C ARG A 62 -10.22 5.65 7.00
N LEU A 63 -10.35 4.95 8.11
CA LEU A 63 -10.44 3.49 8.13
C LEU A 63 -11.80 3.01 7.59
N ALA A 64 -12.91 3.65 7.97
CA ALA A 64 -14.23 3.35 7.43
C ALA A 64 -14.30 3.54 5.90
N PHE A 65 -13.65 4.59 5.39
CA PHE A 65 -13.53 4.81 3.95
C PHE A 65 -12.74 3.69 3.26
N ALA A 66 -11.59 3.28 3.81
CA ALA A 66 -10.80 2.18 3.27
C ALA A 66 -11.57 0.85 3.29
N GLU A 67 -12.38 0.60 4.32
CA GLU A 67 -13.26 -0.56 4.38
C GLU A 67 -14.35 -0.51 3.30
N SER A 68 -14.99 0.63 3.10
CA SER A 68 -16.01 0.79 2.05
C SER A 68 -15.44 0.54 0.65
N GLN A 69 -14.23 1.02 0.38
CA GLN A 69 -13.52 0.73 -0.88
C GLN A 69 -13.21 -0.76 -1.04
N SER A 70 -12.80 -1.43 0.04
CA SER A 70 -12.55 -2.89 0.00
C SER A 70 -13.85 -3.68 -0.25
N GLN A 71 -14.97 -3.26 0.35
CA GLN A 71 -16.28 -3.86 0.11
C GLN A 71 -16.75 -3.66 -1.34
N ALA A 72 -16.44 -2.52 -1.95
CA ALA A 72 -16.75 -2.26 -3.36
C ALA A 72 -16.03 -3.24 -4.31
N ILE A 73 -14.78 -3.60 -3.99
CA ILE A 73 -14.06 -4.67 -4.73
C ILE A 73 -14.69 -6.03 -4.49
N LEU A 74 -15.04 -6.35 -3.24
CA LEU A 74 -15.58 -7.66 -2.88
C LEU A 74 -16.96 -7.96 -3.48
N LYS A 75 -17.81 -6.93 -3.56
CA LYS A 75 -19.22 -7.08 -3.97
C LYS A 75 -19.41 -7.81 -5.30
N PRO A 76 -18.75 -7.47 -6.42
CA PRO A 76 -18.92 -8.18 -7.69
C PRO A 76 -18.31 -9.58 -7.71
N LEU A 77 -17.48 -9.94 -6.73
CA LEU A 77 -16.79 -11.24 -6.64
C LEU A 77 -17.59 -12.27 -5.83
N GLN A 78 -18.61 -11.83 -5.11
CA GLN A 78 -19.41 -12.71 -4.27
C GLN A 78 -20.15 -13.78 -5.08
N GLY A 79 -20.07 -15.04 -4.62
CA GLY A 79 -20.80 -16.15 -5.22
C GLY A 79 -20.25 -16.64 -6.56
N ILE A 80 -19.12 -16.15 -7.04
CA ILE A 80 -18.47 -16.68 -8.25
C ILE A 80 -17.81 -18.02 -7.88
N PRO A 81 -18.17 -19.14 -8.54
CA PRO A 81 -17.54 -20.43 -8.27
C PRO A 81 -16.02 -20.38 -8.50
N GLY A 82 -15.25 -20.97 -7.59
CA GLY A 82 -13.79 -20.99 -7.66
C GLY A 82 -13.09 -19.68 -7.29
N VAL A 83 -13.83 -18.64 -6.90
CA VAL A 83 -13.28 -17.37 -6.40
C VAL A 83 -13.43 -17.32 -4.89
N SER A 84 -12.30 -17.18 -4.20
CA SER A 84 -12.26 -16.85 -2.76
C SER A 84 -11.76 -15.42 -2.60
N ALA A 85 -12.66 -14.53 -2.19
CA ALA A 85 -12.33 -13.14 -1.93
C ALA A 85 -12.81 -12.75 -0.53
N LYS A 86 -11.91 -12.17 0.28
CA LYS A 86 -12.22 -11.78 1.65
C LYS A 86 -11.52 -10.47 2.01
N LEU A 87 -12.09 -9.77 3.00
CA LEU A 87 -11.49 -8.57 3.56
C LEU A 87 -10.14 -8.92 4.19
N ASN A 88 -9.11 -8.18 3.84
CA ASN A 88 -7.82 -8.24 4.52
C ASN A 88 -7.79 -7.19 5.62
N THR A 89 -7.83 -7.64 6.87
CA THR A 89 -7.83 -6.78 8.06
C THR A 89 -6.43 -6.55 8.64
N ASN A 90 -5.39 -7.04 7.98
CA ASN A 90 -4.02 -6.95 8.49
C ASN A 90 -2.99 -6.71 7.38
N ILE A 91 -3.26 -5.73 6.50
CA ILE A 91 -2.29 -5.35 5.47
C ILE A 91 -1.04 -4.77 6.12
N MET A 92 0.13 -5.28 5.73
CA MET A 92 1.45 -4.86 6.21
C MET A 92 1.58 -4.89 7.76
N GLY A 93 0.79 -5.74 8.44
CA GLY A 93 0.79 -5.88 9.88
C GLY A 93 0.15 -4.74 10.68
N HIS A 94 -0.23 -3.64 10.03
CA HIS A 94 -0.70 -2.43 10.71
C HIS A 94 -1.89 -1.72 10.03
N GLN A 95 -2.24 -2.13 8.81
CA GLN A 95 -3.30 -1.49 8.04
C GLN A 95 -4.45 -2.48 7.84
N PRO A 96 -5.66 -2.18 8.33
CA PRO A 96 -6.70 -3.19 8.45
C PRO A 96 -7.47 -3.51 7.16
N PHE A 97 -7.32 -2.74 6.05
CA PHE A 97 -8.25 -2.84 4.94
C PHE A 97 -7.62 -3.02 3.58
N GLY A 98 -8.19 -3.94 2.85
CA GLY A 98 -7.87 -4.39 1.51
C GLY A 98 -8.59 -5.69 1.22
N VAL A 99 -8.24 -6.38 0.16
CA VAL A 99 -8.84 -7.64 -0.26
C VAL A 99 -7.76 -8.70 -0.48
N ILE A 100 -8.00 -9.89 0.03
CA ILE A 100 -7.25 -11.10 -0.33
C ILE A 100 -8.11 -11.88 -1.31
N LEU A 101 -7.58 -12.14 -2.49
CA LEU A 101 -8.21 -12.88 -3.57
C LEU A 101 -7.38 -14.12 -3.89
N SER A 102 -8.04 -15.25 -4.06
CA SER A 102 -7.45 -16.47 -4.62
C SER A 102 -8.44 -17.20 -5.50
N LEU A 103 -7.92 -17.86 -6.53
CA LEU A 103 -8.69 -18.66 -7.46
C LEU A 103 -8.43 -20.16 -7.21
N ASP A 104 -9.46 -20.96 -7.41
CA ASP A 104 -9.33 -22.42 -7.55
C ASP A 104 -9.18 -22.74 -9.06
N PRO A 105 -7.98 -23.07 -9.53
CA PRO A 105 -7.76 -23.32 -10.97
C PRO A 105 -8.56 -24.52 -11.51
N ALA A 106 -8.94 -25.45 -10.64
CA ALA A 106 -9.74 -26.61 -11.05
C ALA A 106 -11.19 -26.21 -11.42
N ILE A 107 -11.67 -25.09 -10.87
CA ILE A 107 -13.03 -24.58 -11.13
C ILE A 107 -12.99 -23.46 -12.18
N VAL A 108 -12.05 -22.52 -12.03
CA VAL A 108 -11.98 -21.33 -12.90
C VAL A 108 -11.28 -21.64 -14.23
N GLY A 109 -10.38 -22.65 -14.26
CA GLY A 109 -9.65 -23.06 -15.47
C GLY A 109 -8.32 -22.33 -15.70
N PHE A 110 -7.93 -21.41 -14.84
CA PHE A 110 -6.66 -20.66 -14.90
C PHE A 110 -6.19 -20.23 -13.51
N THR A 111 -4.92 -19.85 -13.40
CA THR A 111 -4.25 -19.51 -12.13
C THR A 111 -4.40 -18.05 -11.74
N ASN A 112 -3.93 -17.69 -10.54
CA ASN A 112 -3.82 -16.29 -10.13
C ASN A 112 -2.85 -15.49 -11.02
N ASP A 113 -1.76 -16.11 -11.49
CA ASP A 113 -0.80 -15.46 -12.39
C ASP A 113 -1.43 -15.16 -13.75
N ASP A 114 -2.22 -16.12 -14.31
CA ASP A 114 -2.98 -15.91 -15.54
C ASP A 114 -3.99 -14.77 -15.41
N LEU A 115 -4.66 -14.65 -14.24
CA LEU A 115 -5.55 -13.52 -13.95
C LEU A 115 -4.80 -12.20 -13.98
N VAL A 116 -3.64 -12.14 -13.32
CA VAL A 116 -2.80 -10.93 -13.29
C VAL A 116 -2.40 -10.53 -14.71
N GLU A 117 -1.94 -11.46 -15.52
CA GLU A 117 -1.57 -11.22 -16.92
C GLU A 117 -2.77 -10.74 -17.75
N LYS A 118 -3.94 -11.37 -17.60
CA LYS A 118 -5.17 -10.98 -18.29
C LYS A 118 -5.60 -9.56 -17.95
N LEU A 119 -5.54 -9.18 -16.67
CA LEU A 119 -5.89 -7.83 -16.21
C LEU A 119 -4.87 -6.77 -16.65
N GLN A 120 -3.58 -7.12 -16.65
CA GLN A 120 -2.52 -6.23 -17.12
C GLN A 120 -2.66 -5.92 -18.63
N ASN A 121 -3.10 -6.88 -19.42
CA ASN A 121 -3.32 -6.75 -20.86
C ASN A 121 -4.74 -6.28 -21.21
N GLY A 122 -5.59 -5.99 -20.21
CA GLY A 122 -6.96 -5.52 -20.39
C GLY A 122 -7.07 -4.03 -20.69
N ASP A 123 -8.30 -3.57 -20.89
CA ASP A 123 -8.66 -2.16 -21.02
C ASP A 123 -9.79 -1.84 -20.04
N PRO A 124 -9.53 -1.08 -18.97
CA PRO A 124 -8.23 -0.49 -18.60
C PRO A 124 -7.22 -1.54 -18.13
N SER A 125 -5.94 -1.26 -18.35
CA SER A 125 -4.85 -2.07 -17.84
C SER A 125 -4.76 -1.96 -16.31
N ILE A 126 -4.87 -3.12 -15.61
CA ILE A 126 -4.83 -3.17 -14.14
C ILE A 126 -3.63 -4.01 -13.71
N TRP A 127 -2.73 -3.35 -12.98
CA TRP A 127 -1.50 -3.96 -12.49
C TRP A 127 -1.65 -4.46 -11.06
N MET A 128 -1.47 -5.75 -10.88
CA MET A 128 -1.40 -6.41 -9.59
C MET A 128 -0.36 -7.54 -9.63
N ARG A 129 -0.16 -8.20 -8.52
CA ARG A 129 0.79 -9.31 -8.44
C ARG A 129 0.31 -10.37 -7.47
N VAL A 130 0.72 -11.61 -7.71
CA VAL A 130 0.55 -12.71 -6.76
C VAL A 130 1.54 -12.52 -5.60
N SER A 131 1.12 -12.82 -4.39
CA SER A 131 1.99 -12.79 -3.21
C SER A 131 3.11 -13.84 -3.34
N VAL A 132 4.30 -13.49 -2.85
CA VAL A 132 5.46 -14.40 -2.87
C VAL A 132 5.28 -15.55 -1.87
N ASP A 133 4.59 -15.29 -0.76
CA ASP A 133 4.48 -16.23 0.36
C ASP A 133 3.26 -17.15 0.27
N ALA A 134 2.29 -16.83 -0.57
CA ALA A 134 1.05 -17.60 -0.73
C ALA A 134 0.46 -17.43 -2.13
N PRO A 135 -0.25 -18.44 -2.70
CA PRO A 135 -0.89 -18.33 -3.99
C PRO A 135 -2.17 -17.48 -3.90
N GLN A 136 -2.02 -16.21 -3.59
CA GLN A 136 -3.09 -15.23 -3.43
C GLN A 136 -2.65 -13.87 -3.96
N ILE A 137 -3.63 -13.04 -4.30
CA ILE A 137 -3.44 -11.65 -4.70
C ILE A 137 -3.90 -10.77 -3.53
N GLU A 138 -3.04 -9.83 -3.11
CA GLU A 138 -3.38 -8.85 -2.10
C GLU A 138 -3.64 -7.50 -2.77
N ILE A 139 -4.87 -7.02 -2.66
CA ILE A 139 -5.31 -5.77 -3.24
C ILE A 139 -5.37 -4.71 -2.13
N HIS A 140 -4.58 -3.67 -2.29
CA HIS A 140 -4.54 -2.54 -1.35
C HIS A 140 -5.38 -1.39 -1.87
N VAL A 141 -6.27 -0.86 -1.04
CA VAL A 141 -7.16 0.24 -1.43
C VAL A 141 -6.57 1.63 -1.17
N PHE A 142 -5.47 1.71 -0.43
CA PHE A 142 -4.83 2.99 -0.15
C PHE A 142 -4.25 3.62 -1.43
N GLY A 143 -4.71 4.83 -1.72
CA GLY A 143 -4.31 5.55 -2.93
C GLY A 143 -5.24 5.33 -4.13
N MET A 144 -6.27 4.51 -4.01
CA MET A 144 -7.33 4.43 -5.01
C MET A 144 -8.22 5.68 -4.95
N SER A 145 -8.57 6.18 -6.12
CA SER A 145 -9.55 7.25 -6.28
C SER A 145 -10.97 6.69 -6.35
N ASP A 146 -11.97 7.57 -6.20
CA ASP A 146 -13.38 7.19 -6.29
C ASP A 146 -13.67 6.48 -7.63
N GLY A 147 -14.42 5.39 -7.56
CA GLY A 147 -14.78 4.54 -8.70
C GLY A 147 -13.71 3.51 -9.10
N GLN A 148 -12.46 3.66 -8.68
CA GLN A 148 -11.42 2.66 -8.99
C GLN A 148 -11.64 1.31 -8.29
N PRO A 149 -12.10 1.23 -7.02
CA PRO A 149 -12.40 -0.04 -6.39
C PRO A 149 -13.47 -0.84 -7.13
N GLU A 150 -14.56 -0.20 -7.54
CA GLU A 150 -15.64 -0.81 -8.31
C GLU A 150 -15.14 -1.30 -9.67
N LEU A 151 -14.32 -0.49 -10.35
CA LEU A 151 -13.71 -0.85 -11.62
C LEU A 151 -12.83 -2.11 -11.47
N VAL A 152 -11.97 -2.15 -10.46
CA VAL A 152 -11.10 -3.30 -10.19
C VAL A 152 -11.94 -4.55 -9.89
N GLY A 153 -12.92 -4.43 -9.01
CA GLY A 153 -13.80 -5.55 -8.66
C GLY A 153 -14.56 -6.12 -9.87
N ASN A 154 -15.11 -5.25 -10.71
CA ASN A 154 -15.83 -5.63 -11.93
C ASN A 154 -14.89 -6.27 -12.96
N ALA A 155 -13.71 -5.68 -13.19
CA ALA A 155 -12.73 -6.23 -14.13
C ALA A 155 -12.26 -7.65 -13.73
N ILE A 156 -12.05 -7.90 -12.44
CA ILE A 156 -11.75 -9.24 -11.93
C ILE A 156 -12.92 -10.18 -12.17
N ALA A 157 -14.15 -9.76 -11.83
CA ALA A 157 -15.34 -10.59 -12.02
C ALA A 157 -15.56 -10.96 -13.50
N ASP A 158 -15.38 -10.00 -14.41
CA ASP A 158 -15.53 -10.22 -15.85
C ASP A 158 -14.41 -11.13 -16.39
N ALA A 159 -13.18 -10.93 -15.91
CA ALA A 159 -12.05 -11.79 -16.30
C ALA A 159 -12.22 -13.25 -15.90
N VAL A 160 -12.92 -13.51 -14.77
CA VAL A 160 -13.18 -14.86 -14.25
C VAL A 160 -14.39 -15.51 -14.92
N LYS A 161 -15.41 -14.74 -15.31
CA LYS A 161 -16.63 -15.29 -15.95
C LYS A 161 -16.44 -15.60 -17.43
N GLY A 162 -15.39 -15.08 -18.06
CA GLY A 162 -15.06 -15.29 -19.49
C GLY A 162 -15.61 -14.20 -20.33
#